data_6c64779cd18e3a3329e99282bf68b5b0
#
_entry.id   6c64779cd18e3a3329e99282bf68b5b0
#
_cell.length_a   1.000
_cell.length_b   1.000
_cell.length_c   1.000
_cell.angle_alpha   90.00
_cell.angle_beta   90.00
_cell.angle_gamma   90.00
#
_symmetry.space_group_name_H-M   'P 1'
#
loop_
_entity.id
_entity.type
_entity.pdbx_description
1 polymer ?
#
loop_
_entity_poly.entity_id
_entity_poly.type
_entity_poly.pdbx_seq_one_letter_code
_entity_poly.pdbx_strand_id
1 'polypeptide(L)'
;PITPFELEYVERMISNDSTDELLEEIIERFEESSVQEAVTVIEGLVTTRHHPYAERLNLEISRALDADIVFVAVPGNESTTDINHRLEIVVDTYGGHKSQKVVGCIFNKVNAPFDEHGRLRADIGAIEAPEHDEERTQALRDLPIFKKGLSLLGTIDWSADLVSPRATDVAKHLNASLLNEGELAERRLSSVTFCAREIHNMTHTLKPGALLVMSGDRGDVFVSCCLAALNGTKLGA
;
A
#
# COMPACT_ATOMS: atom_id res chain seq x y z
N PRO A 1 -13.23 -12.41 9.66
CA PRO A 1 -12.41 -11.19 9.77
C PRO A 1 -12.51 -10.65 11.19
N ILE A 2 -11.35 -10.37 11.79
CA ILE A 2 -11.27 -9.80 13.15
C ILE A 2 -11.76 -8.35 13.05
N THR A 3 -12.62 -7.94 14.00
CA THR A 3 -13.02 -6.52 14.10
C THR A 3 -11.83 -5.71 14.61
N PRO A 4 -11.37 -4.68 13.89
CA PRO A 4 -10.26 -3.85 14.34
C PRO A 4 -10.63 -3.08 15.62
N PHE A 5 -9.61 -2.70 16.37
CA PHE A 5 -9.79 -1.74 17.46
C PHE A 5 -9.96 -0.33 16.90
N GLU A 6 -10.81 0.46 17.53
CA GLU A 6 -10.90 1.88 17.24
C GLU A 6 -9.62 2.61 17.70
N LEU A 7 -9.08 3.51 16.86
CA LEU A 7 -7.82 4.19 17.16
C LEU A 7 -7.87 4.93 18.49
N GLU A 8 -8.97 5.65 18.74
CA GLU A 8 -9.17 6.40 19.99
C GLU A 8 -9.16 5.50 21.23
N TYR A 9 -9.64 4.26 21.09
CA TYR A 9 -9.58 3.28 22.18
C TYR A 9 -8.14 2.88 22.48
N VAL A 10 -7.36 2.55 21.46
CA VAL A 10 -5.94 2.17 21.61
C VAL A 10 -5.13 3.31 22.22
N GLU A 11 -5.29 4.54 21.73
CA GLU A 11 -4.62 5.71 22.27
C GLU A 11 -4.96 5.99 23.73
N ARG A 12 -6.21 5.78 24.12
CA ARG A 12 -6.66 5.91 25.50
C ARG A 12 -6.02 4.86 26.41
N MET A 13 -5.96 3.59 25.98
CA MET A 13 -5.34 2.51 26.76
C MET A 13 -3.86 2.78 27.00
N ILE A 14 -3.14 3.20 25.95
CA ILE A 14 -1.72 3.56 26.06
C ILE A 14 -1.52 4.77 26.97
N SER A 15 -2.37 5.80 26.85
CA SER A 15 -2.25 7.02 27.66
C SER A 15 -2.54 6.78 29.13
N ASN A 16 -3.35 5.77 29.46
CA ASN A 16 -3.69 5.37 30.82
C ASN A 16 -2.73 4.33 31.41
N ASP A 17 -1.64 4.00 30.72
CA ASP A 17 -0.69 2.94 31.10
C ASP A 17 -1.33 1.55 31.21
N SER A 18 -2.44 1.32 30.50
CA SER A 18 -3.17 0.04 30.42
C SER A 18 -2.75 -0.78 29.19
N THR A 19 -1.47 -0.76 28.84
CA THR A 19 -0.98 -1.50 27.65
C THR A 19 -1.10 -3.02 27.85
N ASP A 20 -0.93 -3.51 29.07
CA ASP A 20 -1.05 -4.94 29.37
C ASP A 20 -2.49 -5.44 29.14
N GLU A 21 -3.50 -4.68 29.56
CA GLU A 21 -4.91 -4.98 29.32
C GLU A 21 -5.22 -4.98 27.81
N LEU A 22 -4.65 -4.03 27.06
CA LEU A 22 -4.79 -3.99 25.60
C LEU A 22 -4.17 -5.22 24.93
N LEU A 23 -3.02 -5.69 25.41
CA LEU A 23 -2.35 -6.90 24.90
C LEU A 23 -3.18 -8.14 25.19
N GLU A 24 -3.79 -8.27 26.39
CA GLU A 24 -4.71 -9.36 26.72
C GLU A 24 -5.89 -9.40 25.76
N GLU A 25 -6.52 -8.26 25.48
CA GLU A 25 -7.63 -8.19 24.51
C GLU A 25 -7.19 -8.56 23.07
N ILE A 26 -5.96 -8.18 22.67
CA ILE A 26 -5.41 -8.56 21.36
C ILE A 26 -5.21 -10.07 21.28
N ILE A 27 -4.67 -10.70 22.33
CA ILE A 27 -4.45 -12.13 22.39
C ILE A 27 -5.80 -12.86 22.33
N GLU A 28 -6.78 -12.45 23.11
CA GLU A 28 -8.12 -13.04 23.14
C GLU A 28 -8.75 -13.01 21.74
N ARG A 29 -8.74 -11.86 21.07
CA ARG A 29 -9.27 -11.74 19.69
C ARG A 29 -8.49 -12.58 18.67
N PHE A 30 -7.18 -12.70 18.85
CA PHE A 30 -6.36 -13.54 17.99
C PHE A 30 -6.72 -15.02 18.18
N GLU A 31 -6.86 -15.49 19.42
CA GLU A 31 -7.23 -16.88 19.73
C GLU A 31 -8.63 -17.23 19.22
N GLU A 32 -9.61 -16.34 19.41
CA GLU A 32 -10.98 -16.52 18.90
C GLU A 32 -11.03 -16.63 17.36
N SER A 33 -10.13 -15.97 16.66
CA SER A 33 -10.11 -15.93 15.20
C SER A 33 -9.15 -16.92 14.57
N SER A 34 -8.22 -17.49 15.34
CA SER A 34 -7.22 -18.41 14.83
C SER A 34 -7.85 -19.74 14.41
N VAL A 35 -7.62 -20.13 13.16
CA VAL A 35 -7.96 -21.45 12.67
C VAL A 35 -6.75 -22.35 12.89
N GLN A 36 -6.93 -23.47 13.58
CA GLN A 36 -5.87 -24.47 13.69
C GLN A 36 -5.38 -24.85 12.29
N GLU A 37 -4.07 -24.88 12.09
CA GLU A 37 -3.39 -25.20 10.81
C GLU A 37 -3.30 -24.06 9.79
N ALA A 38 -3.69 -22.83 10.12
CA ALA A 38 -3.52 -21.67 9.24
C ALA A 38 -2.29 -20.84 9.60
N VAL A 39 -1.67 -20.24 8.59
CA VAL A 39 -0.69 -19.17 8.80
C VAL A 39 -1.45 -17.87 8.96
N THR A 40 -1.24 -17.17 10.07
CA THR A 40 -1.80 -15.84 10.31
C THR A 40 -0.75 -14.77 9.98
N VAL A 41 -1.11 -13.83 9.13
CA VAL A 41 -0.27 -12.66 8.83
C VAL A 41 -0.85 -11.46 9.56
N ILE A 42 -0.02 -10.83 10.39
CA ILE A 42 -0.39 -9.65 11.18
C ILE A 42 0.34 -8.45 10.60
N GLU A 43 -0.41 -7.45 10.15
CA GLU A 43 0.16 -6.18 9.72
C GLU A 43 0.51 -5.33 10.95
N GLY A 44 1.78 -4.95 11.06
CA GLY A 44 2.24 -4.07 12.13
C GLY A 44 1.82 -2.61 11.88
N LEU A 45 1.71 -1.85 12.96
CA LEU A 45 1.42 -0.42 12.91
C LEU A 45 2.56 0.34 12.27
N VAL A 46 2.24 1.31 11.43
CA VAL A 46 3.25 2.19 10.82
C VAL A 46 3.65 3.27 11.82
N THR A 47 4.95 3.35 12.11
CA THR A 47 5.49 4.40 12.97
C THR A 47 5.41 5.74 12.25
N THR A 48 4.68 6.68 12.83
CA THR A 48 4.53 8.04 12.35
C THR A 48 4.80 9.05 13.46
N ARG A 49 4.93 10.34 13.11
CA ARG A 49 5.05 11.41 14.12
C ARG A 49 3.82 11.51 15.04
N HIS A 50 2.66 11.07 14.56
CA HIS A 50 1.41 11.07 15.33
C HIS A 50 1.26 9.82 16.20
N HIS A 51 1.92 8.72 15.84
CA HIS A 51 1.84 7.44 16.55
C HIS A 51 3.25 6.94 16.94
N PRO A 52 3.97 7.65 17.81
CA PRO A 52 5.34 7.27 18.21
C PRO A 52 5.37 5.97 19.02
N TYR A 53 4.24 5.56 19.59
CA TYR A 53 4.09 4.31 20.34
C TYR A 53 4.03 3.06 19.46
N ALA A 54 3.86 3.21 18.15
CA ALA A 54 3.61 2.10 17.23
C ALA A 54 4.76 1.07 17.24
N GLU A 55 6.01 1.52 17.28
CA GLU A 55 7.16 0.62 17.30
C GLU A 55 7.19 -0.24 18.59
N ARG A 56 6.97 0.39 19.73
CA ARG A 56 6.90 -0.30 21.02
C ARG A 56 5.74 -1.30 21.04
N LEU A 57 4.56 -0.89 20.62
CA LEU A 57 3.38 -1.75 20.58
C LEU A 57 3.58 -2.94 19.62
N ASN A 58 4.16 -2.73 18.44
CA ASN A 58 4.50 -3.82 17.53
C ASN A 58 5.44 -4.85 18.19
N LEU A 59 6.45 -4.37 18.92
CA LEU A 59 7.38 -5.25 19.62
C LEU A 59 6.67 -6.05 20.72
N GLU A 60 5.81 -5.42 21.51
CA GLU A 60 5.04 -6.06 22.57
C GLU A 60 4.05 -7.09 22.00
N ILE A 61 3.33 -6.76 20.95
CA ILE A 61 2.43 -7.69 20.24
C ILE A 61 3.22 -8.88 19.68
N SER A 62 4.36 -8.64 19.03
CA SER A 62 5.16 -9.73 18.47
C SER A 62 5.67 -10.71 19.54
N ARG A 63 5.96 -10.21 20.74
CA ARG A 63 6.33 -11.05 21.89
C ARG A 63 5.15 -11.81 22.49
N ALA A 64 4.02 -11.12 22.67
CA ALA A 64 2.81 -11.69 23.23
C ALA A 64 2.25 -12.84 22.38
N LEU A 65 2.32 -12.71 21.05
CA LEU A 65 1.86 -13.71 20.08
C LEU A 65 2.95 -14.70 19.65
N ASP A 66 4.16 -14.60 20.20
CA ASP A 66 5.34 -15.38 19.79
C ASP A 66 5.58 -15.35 18.26
N ALA A 67 5.31 -14.20 17.64
CA ALA A 67 5.30 -14.05 16.19
C ALA A 67 6.70 -13.95 15.59
N ASP A 68 6.86 -14.52 14.41
CA ASP A 68 8.02 -14.28 13.56
C ASP A 68 7.90 -12.91 12.85
N ILE A 69 9.02 -12.21 12.69
CA ILE A 69 9.05 -10.82 12.23
C ILE A 69 9.63 -10.74 10.83
N VAL A 70 8.89 -10.14 9.93
CA VAL A 70 9.34 -9.78 8.58
C VAL A 70 9.29 -8.26 8.44
N PHE A 71 10.43 -7.63 8.18
CA PHE A 71 10.47 -6.20 7.88
C PHE A 71 10.05 -5.94 6.45
N VAL A 72 9.16 -4.97 6.25
CA VAL A 72 8.79 -4.47 4.93
C VAL A 72 9.30 -3.05 4.81
N ALA A 73 10.33 -2.85 4.01
CA ALA A 73 10.99 -1.56 3.84
C ALA A 73 10.73 -0.98 2.44
N VAL A 74 10.45 0.31 2.39
CA VAL A 74 10.37 1.07 1.13
C VAL A 74 11.65 1.86 0.97
N PRO A 75 12.47 1.60 -0.06
CA PRO A 75 13.77 2.25 -0.22
C PRO A 75 13.66 3.73 -0.59
N GLY A 76 12.57 4.17 -1.22
CA GLY A 76 12.39 5.56 -1.61
C GLY A 76 13.54 6.11 -2.46
N ASN A 77 13.90 7.37 -2.25
CA ASN A 77 15.07 8.03 -2.86
C ASN A 77 16.31 8.01 -1.93
N GLU A 78 16.23 7.27 -0.83
CA GLU A 78 17.33 7.19 0.13
C GLU A 78 18.58 6.56 -0.49
N SER A 79 19.76 6.95 0.03
CA SER A 79 21.00 6.28 -0.34
C SER A 79 21.04 4.87 0.26
N THR A 80 21.81 3.97 -0.35
CA THR A 80 22.01 2.60 0.19
C THR A 80 22.62 2.63 1.60
N THR A 81 23.44 3.64 1.90
CA THR A 81 24.01 3.83 3.24
C THR A 81 22.94 4.15 4.28
N ASP A 82 22.03 5.07 3.95
CA ASP A 82 20.95 5.47 4.86
C ASP A 82 19.96 4.33 5.07
N ILE A 83 19.60 3.61 3.99
CA ILE A 83 18.74 2.43 4.07
C ILE A 83 19.37 1.36 4.97
N ASN A 84 20.68 1.07 4.80
CA ASN A 84 21.38 0.09 5.62
C ASN A 84 21.36 0.51 7.10
N HIS A 85 21.67 1.77 7.40
CA HIS A 85 21.67 2.28 8.76
C HIS A 85 20.27 2.21 9.41
N ARG A 86 19.23 2.61 8.67
CA ARG A 86 17.83 2.51 9.12
C ARG A 86 17.43 1.07 9.42
N LEU A 87 17.81 0.12 8.57
CA LEU A 87 17.54 -1.29 8.81
C LEU A 87 18.29 -1.82 10.03
N GLU A 88 19.55 -1.41 10.25
CA GLU A 88 20.31 -1.79 11.43
C GLU A 88 19.61 -1.34 12.72
N ILE A 89 19.15 -0.08 12.79
CA ILE A 89 18.41 0.45 13.94
C ILE A 89 17.14 -0.38 14.21
N VAL A 90 16.35 -0.63 13.15
CA VAL A 90 15.10 -1.39 13.30
C VAL A 90 15.37 -2.82 13.74
N VAL A 91 16.33 -3.50 13.13
CA VAL A 91 16.71 -4.87 13.51
C VAL A 91 17.16 -4.94 14.98
N ASP A 92 17.96 -3.95 15.43
CA ASP A 92 18.45 -3.90 16.82
C ASP A 92 17.29 -3.75 17.82
N THR A 93 16.25 -2.99 17.49
CA THR A 93 15.04 -2.86 18.33
C THR A 93 14.35 -4.21 18.56
N TYR A 94 14.40 -5.12 17.58
CA TYR A 94 13.78 -6.45 17.67
C TYR A 94 14.77 -7.56 18.09
N GLY A 95 15.85 -7.20 18.76
CA GLY A 95 16.81 -8.16 19.33
C GLY A 95 18.03 -8.45 18.47
N GLY A 96 18.24 -7.68 17.42
CA GLY A 96 19.43 -7.73 16.57
C GLY A 96 19.46 -8.90 15.59
N HIS A 97 20.57 -8.98 14.84
CA HIS A 97 20.78 -9.98 13.79
C HIS A 97 20.77 -11.44 14.26
N LYS A 98 20.91 -11.68 15.56
CA LYS A 98 20.90 -13.02 16.16
C LYS A 98 19.55 -13.46 16.68
N SER A 99 18.55 -12.59 16.60
CA SER A 99 17.19 -12.92 16.99
C SER A 99 16.63 -13.99 16.07
N GLN A 100 16.21 -15.11 16.66
CA GLN A 100 15.58 -16.19 15.89
C GLN A 100 14.18 -15.81 15.38
N LYS A 101 13.62 -14.72 15.93
CA LYS A 101 12.28 -14.22 15.54
C LYS A 101 12.33 -13.28 14.33
N VAL A 102 13.50 -12.72 14.00
CA VAL A 102 13.65 -11.89 12.80
C VAL A 102 13.96 -12.77 11.60
N VAL A 103 12.94 -13.04 10.79
CA VAL A 103 13.05 -13.91 9.60
C VAL A 103 13.80 -13.21 8.47
N GLY A 104 13.51 -11.91 8.24
CA GLY A 104 14.19 -11.17 7.18
C GLY A 104 13.49 -9.87 6.80
N CYS A 105 13.91 -9.36 5.64
CA CYS A 105 13.41 -8.12 5.08
C CYS A 105 12.88 -8.32 3.66
N ILE A 106 11.81 -7.63 3.31
CA ILE A 106 11.29 -7.47 1.96
C ILE A 106 11.42 -6.01 1.58
N PHE A 107 12.06 -5.70 0.45
CA PHE A 107 11.93 -4.37 -0.15
C PHE A 107 10.66 -4.29 -0.98
N ASN A 108 9.78 -3.36 -0.63
CA ASN A 108 8.54 -3.10 -1.35
C ASN A 108 8.62 -1.75 -2.07
N LYS A 109 7.88 -1.62 -3.16
CA LYS A 109 7.85 -0.41 -3.99
C LYS A 109 9.24 -0.02 -4.50
N VAL A 110 10.07 -0.99 -4.84
CA VAL A 110 11.34 -0.73 -5.52
C VAL A 110 11.05 -0.04 -6.84
N ASN A 111 11.89 0.91 -7.24
CA ASN A 111 11.70 1.72 -8.46
C ASN A 111 10.40 2.55 -8.49
N ALA A 112 9.79 2.83 -7.34
CA ALA A 112 8.62 3.70 -7.30
C ALA A 112 8.98 5.14 -7.66
N PRO A 113 8.10 5.87 -8.37
CA PRO A 113 8.32 7.26 -8.73
C PRO A 113 8.14 8.16 -7.51
N PHE A 114 9.24 8.58 -6.90
CA PHE A 114 9.24 9.56 -5.82
C PHE A 114 9.52 10.96 -6.36
N ASP A 115 8.94 11.97 -5.72
CA ASP A 115 9.29 13.37 -5.96
C ASP A 115 10.60 13.73 -5.23
N GLU A 116 11.10 14.96 -5.46
CA GLU A 116 12.29 15.49 -4.79
C GLU A 116 12.16 15.61 -3.26
N HIS A 117 10.94 15.51 -2.72
CA HIS A 117 10.67 15.51 -1.29
C HIS A 117 10.52 14.08 -0.72
N GLY A 118 10.78 13.04 -1.52
CA GLY A 118 10.65 11.64 -1.12
C GLY A 118 9.21 11.17 -0.98
N ARG A 119 8.22 11.87 -1.57
CA ARG A 119 6.83 11.45 -1.57
C ARG A 119 6.54 10.65 -2.83
N LEU A 120 5.80 9.57 -2.67
CA LEU A 120 5.32 8.83 -3.83
C LEU A 120 4.44 9.75 -4.69
N ARG A 121 4.78 9.89 -5.95
CA ARG A 121 3.99 10.69 -6.90
C ARG A 121 2.62 10.03 -7.07
N ALA A 122 1.57 10.81 -6.79
CA ALA A 122 0.19 10.37 -6.83
C ALA A 122 -0.56 10.86 -8.09
N ASP A 123 0.14 11.45 -9.04
CA ASP A 123 -0.43 11.91 -10.32
C ASP A 123 -0.80 10.68 -11.18
N ILE A 124 -1.86 10.04 -10.73
CA ILE A 124 -2.47 8.89 -11.38
C ILE A 124 -2.80 9.28 -12.82
N GLY A 125 -2.13 8.68 -13.79
CA GLY A 125 -2.43 8.85 -15.22
C GLY A 125 -1.38 9.54 -16.08
N ALA A 126 -0.30 10.06 -15.50
CA ALA A 126 0.82 10.65 -16.25
C ALA A 126 2.15 9.92 -16.02
N ILE A 127 2.18 8.89 -15.17
CA ILE A 127 3.40 8.19 -14.87
C ILE A 127 3.49 7.00 -15.82
N GLU A 128 4.34 7.12 -16.84
CA GLU A 128 4.92 5.93 -17.45
C GLU A 128 5.56 5.12 -16.33
N ALA A 129 5.34 3.81 -16.33
CA ALA A 129 5.99 2.94 -15.35
C ALA A 129 7.49 3.29 -15.34
N PRO A 130 8.08 3.61 -14.19
CA PRO A 130 9.49 3.96 -14.15
C PRO A 130 10.29 2.83 -14.78
N GLU A 131 11.32 3.17 -15.52
CA GLU A 131 12.25 2.17 -16.04
C GLU A 131 12.79 1.35 -14.86
N HIS A 132 12.82 0.05 -15.04
CA HIS A 132 13.37 -0.84 -14.04
C HIS A 132 14.87 -0.57 -13.87
N ASP A 133 15.25 -0.03 -12.72
CA ASP A 133 16.66 0.23 -12.37
C ASP A 133 17.27 -1.03 -11.72
N GLU A 134 17.83 -1.89 -12.56
CA GLU A 134 18.49 -3.12 -12.10
C GLU A 134 19.73 -2.83 -11.25
N GLU A 135 20.48 -1.75 -11.56
CA GLU A 135 21.66 -1.36 -10.79
C GLU A 135 21.27 -1.00 -9.35
N ARG A 136 20.22 -0.21 -9.19
CA ARG A 136 19.67 0.13 -7.87
C ARG A 136 19.13 -1.09 -7.15
N THR A 137 18.40 -1.95 -7.85
CA THR A 137 17.86 -3.19 -7.29
C THR A 137 18.98 -4.10 -6.80
N GLN A 138 20.05 -4.23 -7.57
CA GLN A 138 21.22 -5.00 -7.17
C GLN A 138 21.95 -4.37 -5.97
N ALA A 139 22.09 -3.06 -5.95
CA ALA A 139 22.69 -2.35 -4.82
C ALA A 139 21.91 -2.54 -3.51
N LEU A 140 20.57 -2.65 -3.59
CA LEU A 140 19.74 -2.99 -2.44
C LEU A 140 19.95 -4.43 -1.96
N ARG A 141 20.15 -5.38 -2.87
CA ARG A 141 20.44 -6.78 -2.54
C ARG A 141 21.81 -6.96 -1.88
N ASP A 142 22.75 -6.08 -2.20
CA ASP A 142 24.14 -6.14 -1.72
C ASP A 142 24.39 -5.35 -0.42
N LEU A 143 23.34 -4.86 0.26
CA LEU A 143 23.50 -4.10 1.50
C LEU A 143 24.29 -4.87 2.56
N PRO A 144 25.19 -4.20 3.29
CA PRO A 144 26.04 -4.83 4.32
C PRO A 144 25.28 -5.59 5.40
N ILE A 145 24.07 -5.16 5.74
CA ILE A 145 23.23 -5.80 6.77
C ILE A 145 22.89 -7.26 6.42
N PHE A 146 22.72 -7.57 5.13
CA PHE A 146 22.44 -8.94 4.69
C PHE A 146 23.66 -9.86 4.86
N LYS A 147 24.87 -9.31 4.78
CA LYS A 147 26.10 -10.04 5.07
C LYS A 147 26.32 -10.26 6.58
N LYS A 148 25.65 -9.48 7.43
CA LYS A 148 25.70 -9.58 8.90
C LYS A 148 24.69 -10.58 9.48
N GLY A 149 23.78 -11.12 8.68
CA GLY A 149 22.87 -12.18 9.09
C GLY A 149 21.38 -11.91 8.90
N LEU A 150 20.96 -10.69 8.53
CA LEU A 150 19.57 -10.46 8.12
C LEU A 150 19.35 -11.11 6.75
N SER A 151 18.27 -11.86 6.59
CA SER A 151 17.92 -12.44 5.28
C SER A 151 17.16 -11.44 4.41
N LEU A 152 17.57 -11.28 3.15
CA LEU A 152 16.73 -10.64 2.15
C LEU A 152 15.75 -11.68 1.60
N LEU A 153 14.46 -11.52 1.90
CA LEU A 153 13.40 -12.43 1.45
C LEU A 153 12.96 -12.15 0.01
N GLY A 154 13.06 -10.90 -0.42
CA GLY A 154 12.74 -10.51 -1.78
C GLY A 154 12.65 -9.02 -2.01
N THR A 155 12.45 -8.68 -3.29
CA THR A 155 12.21 -7.31 -3.76
C THR A 155 10.92 -7.30 -4.58
N ILE A 156 10.05 -6.35 -4.31
CA ILE A 156 8.77 -6.16 -5.02
C ILE A 156 8.83 -4.79 -5.68
N ASP A 157 8.78 -4.79 -7.01
CA ASP A 157 8.76 -3.56 -7.77
C ASP A 157 7.42 -2.82 -7.59
N TRP A 158 7.49 -1.52 -7.71
CA TRP A 158 6.29 -0.71 -7.75
C TRP A 158 5.49 -0.98 -9.03
N SER A 159 4.18 -1.07 -8.87
CA SER A 159 3.26 -1.25 -9.99
C SER A 159 2.13 -0.24 -9.91
N ALA A 160 1.95 0.52 -10.98
CA ALA A 160 0.84 1.46 -11.12
C ALA A 160 -0.52 0.76 -10.92
N ASP A 161 -0.66 -0.44 -11.45
CA ASP A 161 -1.90 -1.21 -11.34
C ASP A 161 -2.26 -1.56 -9.89
N LEU A 162 -1.26 -1.84 -9.04
CA LEU A 162 -1.49 -2.19 -7.64
C LEU A 162 -1.91 -0.98 -6.79
N VAL A 163 -1.45 0.22 -7.13
CA VAL A 163 -1.79 1.45 -6.38
C VAL A 163 -3.01 2.17 -6.95
N SER A 164 -3.44 1.83 -8.15
CA SER A 164 -4.63 2.41 -8.77
C SER A 164 -5.90 2.00 -8.04
N PRO A 165 -6.77 2.95 -7.64
CA PRO A 165 -8.02 2.64 -6.95
C PRO A 165 -8.96 1.84 -7.88
N ARG A 166 -9.81 1.03 -7.30
CA ARG A 166 -10.87 0.36 -8.06
C ARG A 166 -12.02 1.34 -8.31
N ALA A 167 -12.73 1.16 -9.41
CA ALA A 167 -13.90 1.98 -9.72
C ALA A 167 -14.97 1.89 -8.61
N THR A 168 -15.14 0.71 -8.01
CA THR A 168 -16.06 0.50 -6.88
C THR A 168 -15.66 1.31 -5.63
N ASP A 169 -14.37 1.46 -5.35
CA ASP A 169 -13.89 2.19 -4.17
C ASP A 169 -14.12 3.70 -4.35
N VAL A 170 -13.90 4.20 -5.56
CA VAL A 170 -14.21 5.60 -5.91
C VAL A 170 -15.72 5.86 -5.85
N ALA A 171 -16.54 4.96 -6.39
CA ALA A 171 -18.00 5.08 -6.33
C ALA A 171 -18.52 5.13 -4.88
N LYS A 172 -17.98 4.28 -3.99
CA LYS A 172 -18.30 4.30 -2.57
C LYS A 172 -17.88 5.60 -1.90
N HIS A 173 -16.64 6.04 -2.15
CA HIS A 173 -16.12 7.29 -1.56
C HIS A 173 -16.95 8.52 -1.98
N LEU A 174 -17.43 8.54 -3.22
CA LEU A 174 -18.29 9.61 -3.73
C LEU A 174 -19.76 9.45 -3.36
N ASN A 175 -20.17 8.37 -2.68
CA ASN A 175 -21.57 8.00 -2.46
C ASN A 175 -22.39 7.99 -3.76
N ALA A 176 -21.78 7.52 -4.85
CA ALA A 176 -22.40 7.52 -6.16
C ALA A 176 -23.48 6.45 -6.27
N SER A 177 -24.58 6.78 -6.98
CA SER A 177 -25.59 5.81 -7.36
C SER A 177 -25.10 5.01 -8.56
N LEU A 178 -25.01 3.68 -8.41
CA LEU A 178 -24.60 2.80 -9.48
C LEU A 178 -25.82 2.51 -10.40
N LEU A 179 -25.70 2.91 -11.67
CA LEU A 179 -26.71 2.61 -12.70
C LEU A 179 -26.44 1.27 -13.38
N ASN A 180 -25.17 0.92 -13.52
CA ASN A 180 -24.73 -0.35 -14.09
C ASN A 180 -23.41 -0.77 -13.40
N GLU A 181 -23.41 -1.93 -12.79
CA GLU A 181 -22.23 -2.40 -12.05
C GLU A 181 -21.10 -2.83 -12.99
N GLY A 182 -21.40 -3.46 -14.11
CA GLY A 182 -20.38 -3.95 -15.04
C GLY A 182 -19.25 -4.69 -14.30
N GLU A 183 -18.00 -4.32 -14.60
CA GLU A 183 -16.80 -4.89 -13.98
C GLU A 183 -16.19 -3.95 -12.92
N LEU A 184 -16.98 -3.12 -12.25
CA LEU A 184 -16.53 -2.09 -11.29
C LEU A 184 -15.61 -2.63 -10.20
N ALA A 185 -15.83 -3.85 -9.72
CA ALA A 185 -15.03 -4.47 -8.67
C ALA A 185 -13.61 -4.82 -9.12
N GLU A 186 -13.41 -5.06 -10.41
CA GLU A 186 -12.13 -5.48 -10.99
C GLU A 186 -11.40 -4.34 -11.68
N ARG A 187 -12.15 -3.36 -12.20
CA ARG A 187 -11.60 -2.24 -12.95
C ARG A 187 -10.82 -1.28 -12.08
N ARG A 188 -9.56 -1.07 -12.46
CA ARG A 188 -8.68 -0.09 -11.82
C ARG A 188 -8.63 1.19 -12.64
N LEU A 189 -8.57 2.31 -11.92
CA LEU A 189 -8.60 3.66 -12.49
C LEU A 189 -7.18 4.23 -12.52
N SER A 190 -6.64 4.39 -13.71
CA SER A 190 -5.30 4.94 -13.93
C SER A 190 -5.29 6.46 -14.14
N SER A 191 -6.44 7.04 -14.50
CA SER A 191 -6.58 8.48 -14.74
C SER A 191 -7.99 8.97 -14.55
N VAL A 192 -8.16 10.29 -14.37
CA VAL A 192 -9.45 10.97 -14.33
C VAL A 192 -9.51 11.95 -15.49
N THR A 193 -10.55 11.88 -16.29
CA THR A 193 -10.78 12.76 -17.44
C THR A 193 -12.09 13.51 -17.29
N PHE A 194 -12.03 14.84 -17.23
CA PHE A 194 -13.22 15.68 -17.28
C PHE A 194 -13.64 15.93 -18.74
N CYS A 195 -14.79 15.39 -19.10
CA CYS A 195 -15.32 15.45 -20.46
C CYS A 195 -16.08 16.76 -20.70
N ALA A 196 -15.43 17.90 -20.49
CA ALA A 196 -16.00 19.23 -20.62
C ALA A 196 -15.81 19.86 -22.01
N ARG A 197 -14.96 19.28 -22.86
CA ARG A 197 -14.67 19.79 -24.21
C ARG A 197 -15.57 19.13 -25.26
N GLU A 198 -15.53 19.66 -26.48
CA GLU A 198 -16.15 19.02 -27.65
C GLU A 198 -15.46 17.70 -27.98
N ILE A 199 -16.21 16.75 -28.54
CA ILE A 199 -15.76 15.36 -28.75
C ILE A 199 -14.44 15.28 -29.50
N HIS A 200 -14.25 16.04 -30.56
CA HIS A 200 -13.03 16.00 -31.37
C HIS A 200 -11.79 16.47 -30.61
N ASN A 201 -11.99 17.26 -29.54
CA ASN A 201 -10.89 17.76 -28.68
C ASN A 201 -10.61 16.85 -27.47
N MET A 202 -11.36 15.77 -27.28
CA MET A 202 -11.22 14.88 -26.13
C MET A 202 -10.90 13.43 -26.48
N THR A 203 -10.99 13.04 -27.75
CA THR A 203 -10.76 11.65 -28.17
C THR A 203 -9.43 11.08 -27.70
N HIS A 204 -8.38 11.91 -27.66
CA HIS A 204 -7.04 11.53 -27.18
C HIS A 204 -6.97 11.28 -25.66
N THR A 205 -7.99 11.70 -24.90
CA THR A 205 -8.09 11.49 -23.46
C THR A 205 -8.85 10.21 -23.08
N LEU A 206 -9.54 9.58 -24.05
CA LEU A 206 -10.21 8.31 -23.87
C LEU A 206 -9.17 7.18 -23.87
N LYS A 207 -8.52 7.00 -22.75
CA LYS A 207 -7.44 6.02 -22.55
C LYS A 207 -7.93 4.82 -21.73
N PRO A 208 -7.28 3.65 -21.84
CA PRO A 208 -7.54 2.54 -20.96
C PRO A 208 -7.41 2.94 -19.49
N GLY A 209 -8.33 2.48 -18.66
CA GLY A 209 -8.34 2.78 -17.22
C GLY A 209 -8.81 4.19 -16.86
N ALA A 210 -9.23 5.03 -17.81
CA ALA A 210 -9.72 6.37 -17.50
C ALA A 210 -11.10 6.34 -16.83
N LEU A 211 -11.23 7.05 -15.70
CA LEU A 211 -12.52 7.45 -15.13
C LEU A 211 -13.01 8.70 -15.87
N LEU A 212 -14.16 8.60 -16.54
CA LEU A 212 -14.73 9.70 -17.30
C LEU A 212 -15.76 10.44 -16.44
N VAL A 213 -15.55 11.71 -16.23
CA VAL A 213 -16.48 12.59 -15.52
C VAL A 213 -17.12 13.54 -16.51
N MET A 214 -18.43 13.50 -16.62
CA MET A 214 -19.18 14.32 -17.56
C MET A 214 -20.48 14.84 -16.95
N SER A 215 -21.02 15.91 -17.53
CA SER A 215 -22.36 16.40 -17.20
C SER A 215 -23.42 15.42 -17.74
N GLY A 216 -24.49 15.20 -16.97
CA GLY A 216 -25.55 14.25 -17.32
C GLY A 216 -26.36 14.60 -18.59
N ASP A 217 -26.26 15.84 -19.07
CA ASP A 217 -26.88 16.32 -20.30
C ASP A 217 -25.99 16.15 -21.56
N ARG A 218 -24.77 15.67 -21.40
CA ARG A 218 -23.79 15.44 -22.47
C ARG A 218 -23.96 14.06 -23.14
N GLY A 219 -25.14 13.81 -23.70
CA GLY A 219 -25.43 12.57 -24.41
C GLY A 219 -24.51 12.31 -25.61
N ASP A 220 -24.00 13.36 -26.26
CA ASP A 220 -23.01 13.30 -27.33
C ASP A 220 -21.72 12.65 -26.88
N VAL A 221 -21.22 13.06 -25.71
CA VAL A 221 -20.01 12.52 -25.10
C VAL A 221 -20.24 11.07 -24.66
N PHE A 222 -21.38 10.80 -24.00
CA PHE A 222 -21.73 9.44 -23.57
C PHE A 222 -21.72 8.45 -24.73
N VAL A 223 -22.37 8.78 -25.84
CA VAL A 223 -22.37 7.92 -27.04
C VAL A 223 -20.97 7.70 -27.60
N SER A 224 -20.14 8.76 -27.61
CA SER A 224 -18.75 8.65 -28.07
C SER A 224 -17.91 7.74 -27.19
N CYS A 225 -18.08 7.79 -25.85
CA CYS A 225 -17.42 6.90 -24.91
C CYS A 225 -17.89 5.43 -25.12
N CYS A 226 -19.17 5.21 -25.34
CA CYS A 226 -19.71 3.89 -25.67
C CYS A 226 -19.09 3.34 -26.96
N LEU A 227 -18.96 4.18 -28.01
CA LEU A 227 -18.34 3.77 -29.28
C LEU A 227 -16.85 3.47 -29.11
N ALA A 228 -16.12 4.24 -28.28
CA ALA A 228 -14.72 3.97 -27.95
C ALA A 228 -14.58 2.62 -27.25
N ALA A 229 -15.47 2.33 -26.29
CA ALA A 229 -15.49 1.05 -25.58
C ALA A 229 -15.80 -0.13 -26.52
N LEU A 230 -16.77 0.04 -27.42
CA LEU A 230 -17.11 -0.97 -28.45
C LEU A 230 -15.96 -1.21 -29.43
N ASN A 231 -15.14 -0.21 -29.69
CA ASN A 231 -13.92 -0.32 -30.50
C ASN A 231 -12.69 -0.85 -29.72
N GLY A 232 -12.89 -1.34 -28.50
CA GLY A 232 -11.87 -2.04 -27.71
C GLY A 232 -11.11 -1.18 -26.71
N THR A 233 -11.46 0.11 -26.53
CA THR A 233 -10.86 0.94 -25.46
C THR A 233 -11.43 0.49 -24.11
N LYS A 234 -10.58 -0.10 -23.27
CA LYS A 234 -10.97 -0.53 -21.91
C LYS A 234 -11.01 0.66 -20.96
N LEU A 235 -12.07 1.46 -21.03
CA LEU A 235 -12.30 2.57 -20.08
C LEU A 235 -12.41 2.04 -18.65
N GLY A 236 -12.08 2.86 -17.66
CA GLY A 236 -12.17 2.50 -16.25
C GLY A 236 -13.60 2.55 -15.73
N ALA A 237 -14.26 3.67 -15.93
CA ALA A 237 -15.67 3.92 -15.65
C ALA A 237 -16.14 5.20 -16.37
#